data_261e3242b001a5475a11753a9be6540c
#
_entry.id   261e3242b001a5475a11753a9be6540c
#
_cell.length_a   1.000
_cell.length_b   1.000
_cell.length_c   1.000
_cell.angle_alpha   90.00
_cell.angle_beta   90.00
_cell.angle_gamma   90.00
#
_symmetry.space_group_name_H-M   'P 1'
#
loop_
_entity.id
_entity.type
_entity.pdbx_description
1 polymer ?
#
loop_
_entity_poly.entity_id
_entity_poly.type
_entity_poly.pdbx_seq_one_letter_code
_entity_poly.pdbx_strand_id
1 'polypeptide(L)'
;DFEVFIDPDSDGHNYFEIETNARGVIFDLMLDKPYRSGGNFMVQWDCPGLKTAIHCEGTLNKSKDKDKYWSVEMAIPHQALTMNFNNPLKAGNTWRINFSRVQWLKEKGPEENWVWTPTGRIDMHMPDRWGYLYFVDKKVGTSQDELVYPYNQAIYKLLWAMFYAQQDN
;
A
#
# COMPACT_ATOMS: atom_id res chain seq x y z
N ASP A 1 -2.38 -2.84 -13.32
CA ASP A 1 -2.00 -3.46 -12.06
C ASP A 1 -2.72 -2.84 -10.89
N PHE A 2 -2.61 -3.49 -9.76
CA PHE A 2 -3.11 -3.07 -8.45
C PHE A 2 -1.99 -3.26 -7.45
N GLU A 3 -1.78 -2.27 -6.61
CA GLU A 3 -0.66 -2.18 -5.68
C GLU A 3 -1.17 -2.03 -4.25
N VAL A 4 -0.49 -2.68 -3.32
CA VAL A 4 -0.73 -2.57 -1.87
C VAL A 4 0.57 -2.11 -1.22
N PHE A 5 0.51 -0.99 -0.52
CA PHE A 5 1.63 -0.43 0.23
C PHE A 5 1.37 -0.57 1.72
N ILE A 6 2.34 -1.08 2.47
CA ILE A 6 2.19 -1.35 3.91
C ILE A 6 3.45 -0.91 4.66
N ASP A 7 3.26 -0.07 5.66
CA ASP A 7 4.28 0.34 6.62
C ASP A 7 3.85 -0.10 8.03
N PRO A 8 4.44 -1.18 8.57
CA PRO A 8 3.94 -1.89 9.76
C PRO A 8 4.16 -1.17 11.09
N ASP A 9 5.02 -0.18 11.16
CA ASP A 9 5.28 0.59 12.38
C ASP A 9 4.99 2.09 12.23
N SER A 10 4.56 2.48 11.02
CA SER A 10 4.14 3.84 10.69
C SER A 10 5.25 4.89 10.81
N ASP A 11 6.50 4.50 10.68
CA ASP A 11 7.65 5.41 10.78
C ASP A 11 8.14 5.94 9.43
N GLY A 12 7.59 5.40 8.32
CA GLY A 12 7.90 5.78 6.95
C GLY A 12 9.16 5.11 6.38
N HIS A 13 9.69 4.10 7.08
CA HIS A 13 10.85 3.33 6.68
C HIS A 13 10.53 1.84 6.65
N ASN A 14 11.35 1.06 5.94
CA ASN A 14 11.23 -0.40 5.88
C ASN A 14 9.81 -0.88 5.53
N TYR A 15 9.19 -0.22 4.57
CA TYR A 15 7.83 -0.53 4.12
C TYR A 15 7.83 -1.46 2.90
N PHE A 16 6.67 -2.02 2.62
CA PHE A 16 6.48 -3.06 1.63
C PHE A 16 5.52 -2.62 0.55
N GLU A 17 5.76 -3.13 -0.65
CA GLU A 17 4.90 -3.00 -1.80
C GLU A 17 4.63 -4.38 -2.40
N ILE A 18 3.38 -4.66 -2.73
CA ILE A 18 2.94 -5.89 -3.39
C ILE A 18 2.04 -5.48 -4.55
N GLU A 19 2.49 -5.76 -5.75
CA GLU A 19 1.74 -5.49 -6.96
C GLU A 19 1.18 -6.78 -7.56
N THR A 20 0.04 -6.67 -8.23
CA THR A 20 -0.52 -7.73 -9.05
C THR A 20 -1.27 -7.19 -10.25
N ASN A 21 -1.37 -7.98 -11.28
CA ASN A 21 -2.16 -7.69 -12.46
C ASN A 21 -3.32 -8.67 -12.63
N ALA A 22 -4.19 -8.44 -13.62
CA ALA A 22 -5.34 -9.30 -13.91
C ALA A 22 -4.98 -10.74 -14.33
N ARG A 23 -3.70 -11.06 -14.51
CA ARG A 23 -3.19 -12.42 -14.80
C ARG A 23 -2.67 -13.11 -13.53
N GLY A 24 -2.66 -12.41 -12.39
CA GLY A 24 -2.13 -12.95 -11.13
C GLY A 24 -0.60 -12.98 -11.06
N VAL A 25 0.09 -12.23 -11.91
CA VAL A 25 1.54 -12.06 -11.79
C VAL A 25 1.81 -11.14 -10.60
N ILE A 26 2.66 -11.56 -9.71
CA ILE A 26 3.07 -10.80 -8.52
C ILE A 26 4.43 -10.16 -8.78
N PHE A 27 4.57 -8.93 -8.35
CA PHE A 27 5.83 -8.25 -8.12
C PHE A 27 5.78 -7.66 -6.71
N ASP A 28 6.75 -8.00 -5.88
CA ASP A 28 6.83 -7.51 -4.51
C ASP A 28 8.24 -7.05 -4.17
N LEU A 29 8.31 -6.06 -3.32
CA LEU A 29 9.57 -5.47 -2.90
C LEU A 29 9.47 -4.82 -1.53
N MET A 30 10.61 -4.55 -0.94
CA MET A 30 10.74 -3.76 0.26
C MET A 30 11.56 -2.52 -0.02
N LEU A 31 11.21 -1.40 0.61
CA LEU A 31 11.99 -0.17 0.57
C LEU A 31 12.47 0.21 1.98
N ASP A 32 13.73 0.62 2.08
CA ASP A 32 14.29 1.13 3.34
C ASP A 32 13.72 2.51 3.71
N LYS A 33 13.41 3.34 2.72
CA LYS A 33 12.76 4.65 2.84
C LYS A 33 12.25 5.14 1.47
N PRO A 34 11.45 6.22 1.42
CA PRO A 34 10.97 6.77 0.16
C PRO A 34 12.08 7.13 -0.84
N TYR A 35 11.83 6.90 -2.13
CA TYR A 35 12.78 7.23 -3.20
C TYR A 35 13.26 8.68 -3.15
N ARG A 36 12.36 9.64 -2.91
CA ARG A 36 12.70 11.06 -2.78
C ARG A 36 13.65 11.38 -1.62
N SER A 37 13.77 10.48 -0.67
CA SER A 37 14.71 10.56 0.45
C SER A 37 16.00 9.76 0.20
N GLY A 38 16.23 9.35 -1.06
CA GLY A 38 17.36 8.52 -1.45
C GLY A 38 17.23 7.07 -0.97
N GLY A 39 15.99 6.54 -0.94
CA GLY A 39 15.70 5.17 -0.56
C GLY A 39 16.17 4.14 -1.58
N ASN A 40 16.49 2.96 -1.08
CA ASN A 40 16.84 1.79 -1.87
C ASN A 40 15.67 0.81 -1.84
N PHE A 41 15.49 0.10 -2.92
CA PHE A 41 14.50 -0.96 -3.03
C PHE A 41 15.17 -2.32 -3.11
N MET A 42 14.56 -3.30 -2.49
CA MET A 42 15.04 -4.68 -2.43
C MET A 42 14.05 -5.59 -3.15
N VAL A 43 14.28 -5.81 -4.44
CA VAL A 43 13.45 -6.71 -5.28
C VAL A 43 13.70 -8.20 -5.00
N GLN A 44 14.68 -8.51 -4.18
CA GLN A 44 14.96 -9.88 -3.75
C GLN A 44 14.08 -10.32 -2.56
N TRP A 45 13.33 -9.36 -2.00
CA TRP A 45 12.36 -9.69 -0.99
C TRP A 45 11.12 -10.28 -1.66
N ASP A 46 10.75 -11.47 -1.24
CA ASP A 46 9.49 -12.12 -1.59
C ASP A 46 8.62 -12.17 -0.34
N CYS A 47 7.32 -11.91 -0.47
CA CYS A 47 6.39 -11.99 0.65
C CYS A 47 6.12 -13.46 1.03
N PRO A 48 6.77 -14.00 2.08
CA PRO A 48 6.64 -15.42 2.39
C PRO A 48 5.22 -15.79 2.76
N GLY A 49 4.66 -16.76 2.03
CA GLY A 49 3.32 -17.27 2.29
C GLY A 49 2.18 -16.39 1.75
N LEU A 50 2.47 -15.39 0.93
CA LEU A 50 1.44 -14.63 0.20
C LEU A 50 0.55 -15.59 -0.60
N LYS A 51 -0.76 -15.37 -0.51
CA LYS A 51 -1.75 -16.05 -1.34
C LYS A 51 -2.59 -15.00 -2.05
N THR A 52 -2.78 -15.19 -3.34
CA THR A 52 -3.60 -14.31 -4.18
C THR A 52 -4.59 -15.13 -4.99
N ALA A 53 -5.75 -14.56 -5.24
CA ALA A 53 -6.75 -15.07 -6.17
C ALA A 53 -7.27 -13.94 -7.04
N ILE A 54 -7.34 -14.19 -8.34
CA ILE A 54 -7.83 -13.22 -9.34
C ILE A 54 -9.12 -13.75 -9.94
N HIS A 55 -10.11 -12.88 -10.05
CA HIS A 55 -11.29 -13.11 -10.86
C HIS A 55 -11.40 -12.02 -11.92
N CYS A 56 -11.66 -12.40 -13.16
CA CYS A 56 -11.87 -11.48 -14.29
C CYS A 56 -13.21 -11.76 -14.95
N GLU A 57 -14.11 -10.79 -14.95
CA GLU A 57 -15.34 -10.80 -15.72
C GLU A 57 -15.15 -9.99 -17.00
N GLY A 58 -14.55 -10.64 -17.97
CA GLY A 58 -14.11 -10.06 -19.25
C GLY A 58 -13.07 -10.93 -19.91
N THR A 59 -12.25 -10.34 -20.75
CA THR A 59 -11.16 -11.04 -21.45
C THR A 59 -9.81 -10.37 -21.17
N LEU A 60 -8.77 -11.17 -21.17
CA LEU A 60 -7.41 -10.66 -20.95
C LEU A 60 -6.74 -10.32 -22.29
N ASN A 61 -6.12 -9.12 -22.34
CA ASN A 61 -5.35 -8.65 -23.50
C ASN A 61 -6.14 -8.57 -24.82
N LYS A 62 -7.44 -8.28 -24.75
CA LYS A 62 -8.29 -8.02 -25.93
C LYS A 62 -8.89 -6.63 -25.83
N SER A 63 -8.25 -5.65 -26.42
CA SER A 63 -8.66 -4.24 -26.36
C SER A 63 -9.93 -3.89 -27.17
N LYS A 64 -10.49 -4.85 -27.93
CA LYS A 64 -11.65 -4.63 -28.81
C LYS A 64 -12.99 -4.90 -28.15
N ASP A 65 -13.02 -5.63 -27.08
CA ASP A 65 -14.23 -5.91 -26.31
C ASP A 65 -14.30 -5.03 -25.05
N LYS A 66 -15.38 -5.12 -24.33
CA LYS A 66 -15.60 -4.34 -23.12
C LYS A 66 -15.67 -5.26 -21.92
N ASP A 67 -14.62 -5.20 -21.11
CA ASP A 67 -14.58 -5.91 -19.82
C ASP A 67 -15.49 -5.23 -18.79
N LYS A 68 -15.98 -5.99 -17.83
CA LYS A 68 -16.75 -5.44 -16.74
C LYS A 68 -15.83 -5.04 -15.58
N TYR A 69 -15.07 -6.00 -15.05
CA TYR A 69 -14.12 -5.78 -13.96
C TYR A 69 -13.17 -6.96 -13.80
N TRP A 70 -12.15 -6.74 -13.05
CA TRP A 70 -11.39 -7.79 -12.40
C TRP A 70 -11.27 -7.47 -10.91
N SER A 71 -11.09 -8.49 -10.10
CA SER A 71 -10.90 -8.37 -8.67
C SER A 71 -9.73 -9.21 -8.21
N VAL A 72 -9.17 -8.84 -7.07
CA VAL A 72 -8.11 -9.58 -6.39
C VAL A 72 -8.48 -9.77 -4.93
N GLU A 73 -8.19 -10.96 -4.43
CA GLU A 73 -8.14 -11.26 -3.00
C GLU A 73 -6.71 -11.59 -2.64
N MET A 74 -6.22 -11.02 -1.53
CA MET A 74 -4.87 -11.25 -1.04
C MET A 74 -4.91 -11.67 0.43
N ALA A 75 -4.19 -12.73 0.78
CA ALA A 75 -3.88 -13.10 2.15
C ALA A 75 -2.39 -12.89 2.38
N ILE A 76 -2.06 -11.83 3.08
CA ILE A 76 -0.69 -11.40 3.37
C ILE A 76 -0.35 -11.81 4.81
N PRO A 77 0.57 -12.76 5.05
CA PRO A 77 0.98 -13.12 6.39
C PRO A 77 1.64 -11.93 7.09
N HIS A 78 1.12 -11.53 8.24
CA HIS A 78 1.71 -10.40 8.97
C HIS A 78 3.17 -10.63 9.37
N GLN A 79 3.58 -11.89 9.58
CA GLN A 79 4.96 -12.24 9.87
C GLN A 79 5.92 -11.93 8.71
N ALA A 80 5.43 -11.94 7.46
CA ALA A 80 6.21 -11.57 6.30
C ALA A 80 6.61 -10.09 6.31
N LEU A 81 5.81 -9.26 6.96
CA LEU A 81 5.95 -7.81 7.00
C LEU A 81 6.71 -7.30 8.23
N THR A 82 7.23 -8.18 9.07
CA THR A 82 7.83 -7.75 10.35
C THR A 82 9.36 -7.69 10.34
N MET A 83 10.04 -8.07 9.24
CA MET A 83 11.50 -7.95 9.06
C MET A 83 12.34 -8.26 10.32
N ASN A 84 11.99 -9.28 11.09
CA ASN A 84 12.60 -9.61 12.38
C ASN A 84 12.30 -8.62 13.53
N PHE A 85 11.35 -7.71 13.38
CA PHE A 85 10.86 -6.97 14.53
C PHE A 85 10.18 -7.95 15.48
N ASN A 86 10.71 -8.10 16.68
CA ASN A 86 10.10 -8.88 17.78
C ASN A 86 8.79 -8.21 18.27
N ASN A 87 8.01 -7.66 17.35
CA ASN A 87 6.77 -6.97 17.65
C ASN A 87 5.59 -7.75 17.05
N PRO A 88 5.06 -8.74 17.77
CA PRO A 88 3.91 -9.49 17.28
C PRO A 88 2.73 -8.54 17.07
N LEU A 89 1.98 -8.75 15.99
CA LEU A 89 0.75 -8.03 15.73
C LEU A 89 -0.22 -8.23 16.91
N LYS A 90 -0.72 -7.14 17.47
CA LYS A 90 -1.68 -7.15 18.58
C LYS A 90 -2.72 -6.04 18.44
N ALA A 91 -3.82 -6.19 19.15
CA ALA A 91 -4.82 -5.13 19.26
C ALA A 91 -4.18 -3.82 19.76
N GLY A 92 -4.59 -2.71 19.16
CA GLY A 92 -4.03 -1.39 19.41
C GLY A 92 -2.86 -1.01 18.48
N ASN A 93 -2.31 -1.95 17.71
CA ASN A 93 -1.33 -1.58 16.69
C ASN A 93 -1.98 -0.77 15.56
N THR A 94 -1.23 0.13 15.00
CA THR A 94 -1.62 0.95 13.84
C THR A 94 -0.52 0.88 12.81
N TRP A 95 -0.88 0.49 11.61
CA TRP A 95 0.00 0.48 10.43
C TRP A 95 -0.40 1.60 9.47
N ARG A 96 0.49 1.98 8.57
CA ARG A 96 0.14 2.76 7.39
C ARG A 96 -0.14 1.82 6.24
N ILE A 97 -1.15 2.15 5.45
CA ILE A 97 -1.52 1.37 4.26
C ILE A 97 -2.06 2.30 3.18
N ASN A 98 -1.77 1.97 1.93
CA ASN A 98 -2.43 2.59 0.78
C ASN A 98 -2.64 1.56 -0.32
N PHE A 99 -3.53 1.89 -1.23
CA PHE A 99 -3.80 1.12 -2.42
C PHE A 99 -3.68 2.03 -3.63
N SER A 100 -3.09 1.50 -4.68
CA SER A 100 -2.98 2.17 -5.97
C SER A 100 -3.46 1.25 -7.09
N ARG A 101 -3.90 1.86 -8.15
CA ARG A 101 -4.21 1.19 -9.39
C ARG A 101 -3.71 2.02 -10.56
N VAL A 102 -2.91 1.41 -11.41
CA VAL A 102 -2.55 1.96 -12.71
C VAL A 102 -3.55 1.46 -13.75
N GLN A 103 -4.20 2.36 -14.43
CA GLN A 103 -5.24 2.11 -15.41
C GLN A 103 -4.89 2.74 -16.76
N TRP A 104 -4.97 1.95 -17.81
CA TRP A 104 -4.86 2.39 -19.20
C TRP A 104 -6.26 2.39 -19.83
N LEU A 105 -6.85 3.57 -20.00
CA LEU A 105 -8.17 3.68 -20.64
C LEU A 105 -8.12 3.53 -22.14
N LYS A 106 -6.95 3.73 -22.75
CA LYS A 106 -6.70 3.58 -24.17
C LYS A 106 -5.36 2.89 -24.38
N GLU A 107 -5.28 2.04 -25.39
CA GLU A 107 -4.06 1.28 -25.72
C GLU A 107 -2.80 2.14 -25.92
N LYS A 108 -2.96 3.40 -26.33
CA LYS A 108 -1.88 4.37 -26.54
C LYS A 108 -2.18 5.71 -25.85
N GLY A 109 -2.84 5.69 -24.72
CA GLY A 109 -3.15 6.87 -23.93
C GLY A 109 -2.16 7.03 -22.76
N PRO A 110 -2.23 8.13 -22.02
CA PRO A 110 -1.58 8.23 -20.75
C PRO A 110 -2.20 7.24 -19.76
N GLU A 111 -1.41 6.77 -18.83
CA GLU A 111 -1.91 6.02 -17.69
C GLU A 111 -2.66 6.93 -16.72
N GLU A 112 -3.63 6.37 -16.03
CA GLU A 112 -4.29 7.00 -14.90
C GLU A 112 -3.86 6.28 -13.61
N ASN A 113 -3.46 7.06 -12.63
CA ASN A 113 -3.05 6.56 -11.32
C ASN A 113 -4.13 6.87 -10.30
N TRP A 114 -4.80 5.83 -9.83
CA TRP A 114 -5.85 5.93 -8.83
C TRP A 114 -5.35 5.45 -7.48
N VAL A 115 -5.69 6.19 -6.44
CA VAL A 115 -5.22 5.91 -5.09
C VAL A 115 -6.36 5.95 -4.09
N TRP A 116 -6.26 5.13 -3.04
CA TRP A 116 -7.24 5.14 -1.97
C TRP A 116 -7.11 6.41 -1.11
N THR A 117 -5.89 6.71 -0.62
CA THR A 117 -5.63 7.96 0.09
C THR A 117 -4.74 8.86 -0.76
N PRO A 118 -5.16 10.12 -1.03
CA PRO A 118 -4.41 11.02 -1.88
C PRO A 118 -3.03 11.36 -1.32
N THR A 119 -2.01 11.18 -2.14
CA THR A 119 -0.63 11.57 -1.83
C THR A 119 -0.33 13.02 -2.16
N GLY A 120 -1.17 13.65 -3.00
CA GLY A 120 -1.02 15.03 -3.44
C GLY A 120 -0.09 15.22 -4.63
N ARG A 121 0.52 14.16 -5.12
CA ARG A 121 1.34 14.09 -6.35
C ARG A 121 1.34 12.68 -6.93
N ILE A 122 1.82 12.52 -8.14
CA ILE A 122 2.02 11.19 -8.76
C ILE A 122 3.29 10.57 -8.17
N ASP A 123 3.15 10.04 -6.98
CA ASP A 123 4.18 9.33 -6.22
C ASP A 123 3.49 8.54 -5.12
N MET A 124 3.53 7.22 -5.20
CA MET A 124 2.93 6.35 -4.18
C MET A 124 3.81 6.16 -2.96
N HIS A 125 5.12 6.37 -3.09
CA HIS A 125 6.10 6.19 -2.03
C HIS A 125 6.12 7.37 -1.03
N MET A 126 4.94 7.66 -0.48
CA MET A 126 4.71 8.71 0.51
C MET A 126 3.99 8.14 1.74
N PRO A 127 4.65 7.27 2.53
CA PRO A 127 4.01 6.59 3.67
C PRO A 127 3.41 7.55 4.69
N ASP A 128 3.93 8.76 4.81
CA ASP A 128 3.34 9.82 5.63
C ASP A 128 1.94 10.29 5.18
N ARG A 129 1.56 10.01 3.91
CA ARG A 129 0.26 10.34 3.31
C ARG A 129 -0.70 9.17 3.27
N TRP A 130 -0.24 7.95 3.57
CA TRP A 130 -1.09 6.76 3.54
C TRP A 130 -2.11 6.77 4.67
N GLY A 131 -3.19 6.02 4.47
CA GLY A 131 -4.21 5.79 5.48
C GLY A 131 -3.71 4.94 6.64
N TYR A 132 -4.59 4.68 7.59
CA TYR A 132 -4.29 3.88 8.76
C TYR A 132 -5.05 2.55 8.74
N LEU A 133 -4.36 1.49 9.12
CA LEU A 133 -4.93 0.19 9.43
C LEU A 133 -4.79 -0.03 10.94
N TYR A 134 -5.92 -0.01 11.63
CA TYR A 134 -5.97 -0.18 13.08
C TYR A 134 -6.44 -1.59 13.44
N PHE A 135 -5.68 -2.29 14.26
CA PHE A 135 -5.97 -3.66 14.66
C PHE A 135 -6.75 -3.70 15.98
N VAL A 136 -7.85 -4.42 15.99
CA VAL A 136 -8.71 -4.59 17.16
C VAL A 136 -8.91 -6.07 17.48
N ASP A 137 -9.02 -6.40 18.77
CA ASP A 137 -9.35 -7.75 19.23
C ASP A 137 -10.87 -7.89 19.39
N LYS A 138 -11.57 -7.84 18.25
CA LYS A 138 -13.02 -7.92 18.19
C LYS A 138 -13.47 -8.76 17.01
N LYS A 139 -14.59 -9.44 17.21
CA LYS A 139 -15.21 -10.20 16.12
C LYS A 139 -15.83 -9.24 15.10
N VAL A 140 -15.65 -9.52 13.82
CA VAL A 140 -16.23 -8.73 12.71
C VAL A 140 -17.73 -8.57 12.90
N GLY A 141 -18.21 -7.33 12.74
CA GLY A 141 -19.64 -6.98 12.83
C GLY A 141 -20.18 -6.83 14.25
N THR A 142 -19.35 -6.90 15.30
CA THR A 142 -19.82 -6.81 16.70
C THR A 142 -19.81 -5.40 17.27
N SER A 143 -19.04 -4.47 16.70
CA SER A 143 -18.97 -3.07 17.16
C SER A 143 -18.44 -2.17 16.05
N GLN A 144 -18.73 -0.87 16.19
CA GLN A 144 -18.00 0.18 15.46
C GLN A 144 -16.93 0.72 16.40
N ASP A 145 -15.68 0.61 15.99
CA ASP A 145 -14.56 1.18 16.73
C ASP A 145 -14.13 2.48 16.05
N GLU A 146 -13.89 3.50 16.85
CA GLU A 146 -13.25 4.72 16.34
C GLU A 146 -11.75 4.50 16.20
N LEU A 147 -11.19 4.97 15.11
CA LEU A 147 -9.76 4.96 14.89
C LEU A 147 -9.07 5.84 15.94
N VAL A 148 -8.22 5.22 16.75
CA VAL A 148 -7.34 5.95 17.65
C VAL A 148 -6.07 6.34 16.90
N TYR A 149 -5.94 7.62 16.58
CA TYR A 149 -4.75 8.12 15.93
C TYR A 149 -3.54 8.07 16.87
N PRO A 150 -2.34 7.74 16.34
CA PRO A 150 -1.12 7.82 17.14
C PRO A 150 -0.95 9.19 17.79
N TYR A 151 -0.55 9.22 19.06
CA TYR A 151 -0.44 10.44 19.88
C TYR A 151 0.34 11.57 19.18
N ASN A 152 1.41 11.24 18.48
CA ASN A 152 2.29 12.21 17.84
C ASN A 152 1.89 12.58 16.40
N GLN A 153 0.72 12.14 15.90
CA GLN A 153 0.35 12.34 14.51
C GLN A 153 0.36 13.82 14.07
N ALA A 154 -0.13 14.71 14.91
CA ALA A 154 -0.16 16.15 14.58
C ALA A 154 1.27 16.72 14.46
N ILE A 155 2.18 16.27 15.30
CA ILE A 155 3.59 16.67 15.26
C ILE A 155 4.24 16.14 13.98
N TYR A 156 4.06 14.86 13.66
CA TYR A 156 4.60 14.28 12.43
C TYR A 156 4.08 14.97 11.18
N LYS A 157 2.79 15.30 11.12
CA LYS A 157 2.22 16.05 10.00
C LYS A 157 2.90 17.42 9.81
N LEU A 158 3.18 18.12 10.92
CA LEU A 158 3.87 19.40 10.87
C LEU A 158 5.33 19.23 10.39
N LEU A 159 6.05 18.27 10.94
CA LEU A 159 7.44 17.97 10.53
C LEU A 159 7.51 17.59 9.04
N TRP A 160 6.61 16.78 8.56
CA TRP A 160 6.53 16.44 7.14
C TRP A 160 6.20 17.65 6.26
N ALA A 161 5.28 18.52 6.69
CA ALA A 161 4.99 19.75 5.96
C ALA A 161 6.23 20.65 5.86
N MET A 162 7.02 20.76 6.93
CA MET A 162 8.29 21.50 6.93
C MET A 162 9.32 20.85 5.99
N PHE A 163 9.44 19.52 6.02
CA PHE A 163 10.32 18.77 5.13
C PHE A 163 9.98 19.02 3.66
N TYR A 164 8.72 18.90 3.27
CA TYR A 164 8.30 19.16 1.89
C TYR A 164 8.56 20.61 1.45
N ALA A 165 8.27 21.57 2.33
CA ALA A 165 8.56 22.98 2.02
C ALA A 165 10.05 23.25 1.80
N GLN A 166 10.94 22.46 2.39
CA GLN A 166 12.40 22.55 2.16
C GLN A 166 12.84 21.85 0.86
N GLN A 167 12.11 20.84 0.41
CA GLN A 167 12.44 20.13 -0.84
C GLN A 167 11.96 20.90 -2.08
N ASP A 168 10.91 21.70 -1.95
CA ASP A 168 10.31 22.45 -3.05
C ASP A 168 11.03 23.82 -3.29
N ASN A 169 12.04 24.19 -2.50
CA ASN A 169 12.89 25.37 -2.65
C ASN A 169 14.28 24.99 -3.14
#